data_aea907ddead6de119999c89722317cd9
#
_entry.id   aea907ddead6de119999c89722317cd9
#
_cell.length_a   1.000
_cell.length_b   1.000
_cell.length_c   1.000
_cell.angle_alpha   90.00
_cell.angle_beta   90.00
_cell.angle_gamma   90.00
#
_symmetry.space_group_name_H-M   'P 1'
#
loop_
_entity.id
_entity.type
_entity.pdbx_description
1 polymer ?
#
loop_
_entity_poly.entity_id
_entity_poly.type
_entity_poly.pdbx_seq_one_letter_code
_entity_poly.pdbx_strand_id
1 'polypeptide(L)'
;MSVTAAQGFRAAGVTAGLKASGTPDVAVVVNQGPRDAAAAVLTENRVAAAPVVWTRRAVRDGRATAVVLNSGGANAATGAEGLEDARRTAEHAAAALGTSADDVLVCSTGLIGERLPMDTLTAGVSEAVAALSADGGEDAAVAIKTTDTVAKTAVARGAGFTVGGMAKGAGMLAPGMATMLSVITTDADVPAPALDAALREAVRATFNRVDSDGCMSTNDTVILLASGASGTAPEPEAFAAALHEVCADLSRQLVADAEGARHDIAVRVVHAETEEAAEAVARAVGRSNLFKTAIFGQDPNWGRVIAAVGTVPESVAAFDPYALDVRFNGVQVCRASGVGEDRSRVDLTAREVLVEVDLHAGDAEATVWTNDLTHDYVHENSAYST
;
A
#
# COMPACT_ATOMS: atom_id res chain seq x y z
N MET A 1 12.42 2.98 13.78
CA MET A 1 11.71 1.77 14.28
C MET A 1 10.68 1.37 13.23
N SER A 2 10.70 0.12 12.80
CA SER A 2 10.01 -0.39 11.65
C SER A 2 9.52 -1.82 11.95
N VAL A 3 9.63 -2.75 11.02
CA VAL A 3 9.31 -4.18 11.16
C VAL A 3 10.03 -4.89 12.33
N THR A 4 11.09 -4.34 12.86
CA THR A 4 11.80 -4.88 14.04
C THR A 4 11.37 -4.23 15.36
N ALA A 5 10.34 -3.37 15.36
CA ALA A 5 9.78 -2.80 16.60
C ALA A 5 9.05 -3.87 17.44
N ALA A 6 8.40 -4.82 16.78
CA ALA A 6 7.79 -5.98 17.41
C ALA A 6 8.87 -7.00 17.81
N GLN A 7 8.73 -7.61 18.99
CA GLN A 7 9.67 -8.60 19.48
C GLN A 7 9.66 -9.87 18.61
N GLY A 8 10.82 -10.55 18.54
CA GLY A 8 10.95 -11.78 17.75
C GLY A 8 11.28 -11.57 16.28
N PHE A 9 11.48 -10.32 15.83
CA PHE A 9 11.84 -10.04 14.44
C PHE A 9 13.27 -9.52 14.31
N ARG A 10 13.91 -9.95 13.22
CA ARG A 10 15.16 -9.37 12.71
C ARG A 10 14.99 -9.03 11.25
N ALA A 11 15.72 -8.01 10.80
CA ALA A 11 15.72 -7.60 9.41
C ALA A 11 17.11 -7.17 8.96
N ALA A 12 17.32 -7.10 7.67
CA ALA A 12 18.48 -6.51 7.04
C ALA A 12 18.10 -5.93 5.67
N GLY A 13 18.82 -4.89 5.26
CA GLY A 13 18.78 -4.34 3.91
C GLY A 13 20.21 -4.20 3.40
N VAL A 14 20.51 -4.69 2.20
CA VAL A 14 21.85 -4.70 1.60
C VAL A 14 21.82 -4.21 0.16
N THR A 15 22.99 -3.86 -0.37
CA THR A 15 23.22 -3.52 -1.77
C THR A 15 23.78 -4.73 -2.50
N ALA A 16 22.92 -5.49 -3.17
CA ALA A 16 23.36 -6.62 -4.00
C ALA A 16 23.88 -6.19 -5.39
N GLY A 17 23.42 -5.06 -5.89
CA GLY A 17 23.75 -4.54 -7.22
C GLY A 17 22.67 -4.85 -8.28
N LEU A 18 21.43 -5.02 -7.85
CA LEU A 18 20.27 -5.14 -8.75
C LEU A 18 19.90 -3.79 -9.37
N LYS A 19 20.08 -2.69 -8.60
CA LYS A 19 19.88 -1.33 -9.07
C LYS A 19 21.16 -0.72 -9.61
N ALA A 20 21.08 -0.13 -10.79
CA ALA A 20 22.21 0.59 -11.38
C ALA A 20 22.69 1.79 -10.54
N SER A 21 21.82 2.32 -9.67
CA SER A 21 22.14 3.42 -8.77
C SER A 21 23.14 3.06 -7.66
N GLY A 22 23.33 1.76 -7.38
CA GLY A 22 24.17 1.29 -6.27
C GLY A 22 23.55 1.51 -4.88
N THR A 23 22.25 1.82 -4.82
CA THR A 23 21.52 1.92 -3.54
C THR A 23 21.08 0.52 -3.06
N PRO A 24 20.78 0.35 -1.75
CA PRO A 24 20.29 -0.93 -1.23
C PRO A 24 19.08 -1.45 -2.02
N ASP A 25 19.03 -2.77 -2.27
CA ASP A 25 18.09 -3.38 -3.21
C ASP A 25 17.61 -4.80 -2.84
N VAL A 26 18.14 -5.39 -1.76
CA VAL A 26 17.66 -6.66 -1.18
C VAL A 26 17.39 -6.47 0.29
N ALA A 27 16.20 -6.89 0.75
CA ALA A 27 15.84 -6.94 2.15
C ALA A 27 15.39 -8.34 2.57
N VAL A 28 15.68 -8.71 3.80
CA VAL A 28 15.16 -9.93 4.44
C VAL A 28 14.58 -9.56 5.79
N VAL A 29 13.35 -10.04 6.06
CA VAL A 29 12.69 -9.94 7.38
C VAL A 29 12.46 -11.35 7.88
N VAL A 30 12.89 -11.65 9.11
CA VAL A 30 12.82 -12.99 9.69
C VAL A 30 12.05 -12.95 11.01
N ASN A 31 11.12 -13.86 11.16
CA ASN A 31 10.42 -14.16 12.40
C ASN A 31 11.21 -15.25 13.16
N GLN A 32 11.69 -14.92 14.34
CA GLN A 32 12.41 -15.83 15.26
C GLN A 32 11.62 -16.08 16.55
N GLY A 33 10.36 -15.68 16.57
CA GLY A 33 9.51 -15.87 17.75
C GLY A 33 8.97 -17.30 17.89
N PRO A 34 8.23 -17.58 18.97
CA PRO A 34 7.66 -18.89 19.22
C PRO A 34 6.48 -19.26 18.31
N ARG A 35 5.95 -18.30 17.55
CA ARG A 35 4.89 -18.47 16.55
C ARG A 35 5.40 -18.04 15.19
N ASP A 36 4.81 -18.60 14.15
CA ASP A 36 5.11 -18.31 12.74
C ASP A 36 3.85 -18.01 11.93
N ALA A 37 2.80 -17.50 12.61
CA ALA A 37 1.55 -17.16 11.94
C ALA A 37 1.75 -16.03 10.92
N ALA A 38 1.16 -16.22 9.74
CA ALA A 38 1.29 -15.29 8.63
C ALA A 38 -0.04 -15.13 7.90
N ALA A 39 -0.23 -13.93 7.33
CA ALA A 39 -1.30 -13.61 6.41
C ALA A 39 -0.77 -12.72 5.29
N ALA A 40 -1.42 -12.74 4.13
CA ALA A 40 -1.08 -11.85 3.03
C ALA A 40 -2.33 -11.44 2.24
N VAL A 41 -2.40 -10.15 1.88
CA VAL A 41 -3.30 -9.64 0.86
C VAL A 41 -2.47 -9.32 -0.37
N LEU A 42 -2.90 -9.79 -1.53
CA LEU A 42 -2.12 -9.80 -2.76
C LEU A 42 -2.93 -9.17 -3.89
N THR A 43 -2.25 -8.57 -4.85
CA THR A 43 -2.88 -7.92 -6.00
C THR A 43 -3.95 -8.80 -6.67
N GLU A 44 -5.05 -8.18 -7.09
CA GLU A 44 -6.10 -8.76 -7.89
C GLU A 44 -5.83 -8.63 -9.41
N ASN A 45 -4.69 -8.03 -9.78
CA ASN A 45 -4.31 -7.93 -11.18
C ASN A 45 -4.21 -9.34 -11.80
N ARG A 46 -4.90 -9.55 -12.91
CA ARG A 46 -4.88 -10.84 -13.62
C ARG A 46 -3.50 -11.21 -14.18
N VAL A 47 -2.64 -10.21 -14.38
CA VAL A 47 -1.22 -10.39 -14.75
C VAL A 47 -0.39 -10.34 -13.47
N ALA A 48 -0.64 -11.27 -12.54
CA ALA A 48 0.11 -11.35 -11.29
C ALA A 48 1.57 -11.74 -11.55
N ALA A 49 2.50 -11.02 -10.90
CA ALA A 49 3.92 -11.29 -10.98
C ALA A 49 4.29 -12.64 -10.36
N ALA A 50 5.42 -13.21 -10.78
CA ALA A 50 5.91 -14.50 -10.30
C ALA A 50 6.06 -14.58 -8.75
N PRO A 51 6.61 -13.56 -8.06
CA PRO A 51 6.67 -13.56 -6.59
C PRO A 51 5.28 -13.56 -5.93
N VAL A 52 4.28 -12.90 -6.54
CA VAL A 52 2.89 -12.94 -6.04
C VAL A 52 2.30 -14.35 -6.14
N VAL A 53 2.55 -15.03 -7.27
CA VAL A 53 2.09 -16.42 -7.47
C VAL A 53 2.74 -17.35 -6.45
N TRP A 54 4.05 -17.19 -6.21
CA TRP A 54 4.78 -17.95 -5.20
C TRP A 54 4.22 -17.68 -3.78
N THR A 55 4.16 -16.43 -3.37
CA THR A 55 3.72 -16.01 -2.03
C THR A 55 2.27 -16.45 -1.76
N ARG A 56 1.38 -16.35 -2.77
CA ARG A 56 -0.01 -16.85 -2.67
C ARG A 56 -0.07 -18.34 -2.36
N ARG A 57 0.87 -19.12 -2.91
CA ARG A 57 0.98 -20.55 -2.61
C ARG A 57 1.55 -20.79 -1.23
N ALA A 58 2.66 -20.14 -0.89
CA ALA A 58 3.43 -20.36 0.33
C ALA A 58 2.63 -19.99 1.59
N VAL A 59 1.85 -18.89 1.58
CA VAL A 59 1.09 -18.43 2.75
C VAL A 59 -0.21 -19.19 3.00
N ARG A 60 -0.53 -20.20 2.19
CA ARG A 60 -1.86 -20.91 2.26
C ARG A 60 -2.16 -21.58 3.58
N ASP A 61 -1.15 -22.09 4.24
CA ASP A 61 -1.27 -22.77 5.53
C ASP A 61 -1.27 -21.79 6.71
N GLY A 62 -1.16 -20.49 6.43
CA GLY A 62 -1.14 -19.42 7.43
C GLY A 62 0.19 -19.31 8.18
N ARG A 63 1.30 -19.75 7.59
CA ARG A 63 2.63 -19.76 8.21
C ARG A 63 3.67 -19.13 7.31
N ALA A 64 4.64 -18.44 7.93
CA ALA A 64 5.87 -18.02 7.29
C ALA A 64 6.93 -17.65 8.34
N THR A 65 8.17 -18.00 8.07
CA THR A 65 9.33 -17.65 8.89
C THR A 65 10.11 -16.47 8.34
N ALA A 66 10.02 -16.21 7.03
CA ALA A 66 10.78 -15.13 6.41
C ALA A 66 10.05 -14.49 5.22
N VAL A 67 10.42 -13.25 4.95
CA VAL A 67 10.06 -12.52 3.72
C VAL A 67 11.36 -12.04 3.08
N VAL A 68 11.55 -12.38 1.81
CA VAL A 68 12.62 -11.83 0.96
C VAL A 68 12.01 -10.80 0.02
N LEU A 69 12.60 -9.61 -0.02
CA LEU A 69 12.15 -8.54 -0.90
C LEU A 69 13.32 -8.06 -1.76
N ASN A 70 13.09 -7.85 -3.06
CA ASN A 70 14.05 -7.16 -3.89
C ASN A 70 13.41 -5.96 -4.59
N SER A 71 14.23 -4.95 -4.85
CA SER A 71 13.93 -3.82 -5.72
C SER A 71 14.97 -3.73 -6.85
N GLY A 72 14.54 -3.26 -8.04
CA GLY A 72 15.38 -3.25 -9.25
C GLY A 72 14.89 -4.19 -10.36
N GLY A 73 13.92 -5.05 -10.06
CA GLY A 73 13.23 -5.90 -11.04
C GLY A 73 11.96 -6.48 -10.45
N ALA A 74 10.85 -6.35 -11.15
CA ALA A 74 9.52 -6.78 -10.69
C ALA A 74 9.32 -8.31 -10.79
N ASN A 75 10.09 -8.99 -11.63
CA ASN A 75 9.84 -10.38 -12.00
C ASN A 75 8.37 -10.61 -12.43
N ALA A 76 7.83 -9.67 -13.18
CA ALA A 76 6.48 -9.67 -13.74
C ALA A 76 6.55 -9.82 -15.26
N ALA A 77 5.59 -10.53 -15.86
CA ALA A 77 5.55 -10.86 -17.29
C ALA A 77 6.82 -11.60 -17.77
N THR A 78 7.42 -12.42 -16.92
CA THR A 78 8.67 -13.16 -17.13
C THR A 78 8.46 -14.65 -17.45
N GLY A 79 7.19 -15.07 -17.58
CA GLY A 79 6.82 -16.43 -17.96
C GLY A 79 7.19 -17.51 -16.93
N ALA A 80 7.35 -18.74 -17.40
CA ALA A 80 7.67 -19.88 -16.53
C ALA A 80 9.05 -19.77 -15.85
N GLU A 81 10.00 -19.13 -16.52
CA GLU A 81 11.33 -18.90 -15.97
C GLU A 81 11.32 -17.94 -14.79
N GLY A 82 10.44 -16.91 -14.83
CA GLY A 82 10.27 -16.01 -13.69
C GLY A 82 9.64 -16.69 -12.47
N LEU A 83 8.73 -17.65 -12.67
CA LEU A 83 8.20 -18.48 -11.57
C LEU A 83 9.31 -19.34 -10.96
N GLU A 84 10.20 -19.90 -11.78
CA GLU A 84 11.38 -20.63 -11.32
C GLU A 84 12.33 -19.72 -10.54
N ASP A 85 12.54 -18.48 -10.98
CA ASP A 85 13.38 -17.51 -10.28
C ASP A 85 12.82 -17.16 -8.90
N ALA A 86 11.48 -16.99 -8.76
CA ALA A 86 10.83 -16.77 -7.47
C ALA A 86 11.00 -18.00 -6.54
N ARG A 87 10.85 -19.23 -7.07
CA ARG A 87 11.07 -20.47 -6.34
C ARG A 87 12.53 -20.59 -5.85
N ARG A 88 13.50 -20.35 -6.74
CA ARG A 88 14.93 -20.38 -6.41
C ARG A 88 15.31 -19.36 -5.36
N THR A 89 14.69 -18.18 -5.39
CA THR A 89 14.89 -17.14 -4.35
C THR A 89 14.46 -17.66 -2.97
N ALA A 90 13.27 -18.26 -2.90
CA ALA A 90 12.76 -18.82 -1.65
C ALA A 90 13.63 -20.00 -1.15
N GLU A 91 14.02 -20.92 -2.04
CA GLU A 91 14.88 -22.06 -1.70
C GLU A 91 16.26 -21.62 -1.19
N HIS A 92 16.85 -20.60 -1.84
CA HIS A 92 18.14 -20.08 -1.42
C HIS A 92 18.08 -19.44 -0.04
N ALA A 93 17.06 -18.62 0.22
CA ALA A 93 16.84 -18.01 1.53
C ALA A 93 16.56 -19.06 2.61
N ALA A 94 15.72 -20.05 2.28
CA ALA A 94 15.39 -21.15 3.20
C ALA A 94 16.64 -21.95 3.59
N ALA A 95 17.51 -22.26 2.64
CA ALA A 95 18.78 -22.96 2.91
C ALA A 95 19.69 -22.14 3.82
N ALA A 96 19.79 -20.81 3.60
CA ALA A 96 20.60 -19.92 4.44
C ALA A 96 20.05 -19.74 5.86
N LEU A 97 18.70 -19.82 6.02
CA LEU A 97 18.01 -19.66 7.29
C LEU A 97 17.79 -20.98 8.04
N GLY A 98 17.98 -22.13 7.37
CA GLY A 98 17.69 -23.44 7.95
C GLY A 98 16.19 -23.73 8.12
N THR A 99 15.35 -23.23 7.19
CA THR A 99 13.89 -23.41 7.19
C THR A 99 13.41 -24.05 5.88
N SER A 100 12.09 -24.23 5.72
CA SER A 100 11.48 -24.70 4.48
C SER A 100 11.30 -23.56 3.47
N ALA A 101 11.46 -23.85 2.18
CA ALA A 101 11.13 -22.87 1.14
C ALA A 101 9.66 -22.45 1.14
N ASP A 102 8.74 -23.35 1.54
CA ASP A 102 7.32 -23.07 1.64
C ASP A 102 7.01 -22.09 2.81
N ASP A 103 7.94 -21.88 3.76
CA ASP A 103 7.83 -20.88 4.84
C ASP A 103 8.52 -19.54 4.49
N VAL A 104 9.00 -19.36 3.25
CA VAL A 104 9.63 -18.13 2.77
C VAL A 104 8.75 -17.44 1.73
N LEU A 105 8.27 -16.25 2.06
CA LEU A 105 7.50 -15.40 1.16
C LEU A 105 8.47 -14.53 0.33
N VAL A 106 8.09 -14.24 -0.91
CA VAL A 106 8.93 -13.47 -1.86
C VAL A 106 8.14 -12.28 -2.39
N CYS A 107 8.77 -11.12 -2.40
CA CYS A 107 8.27 -9.90 -2.99
C CYS A 107 9.33 -9.29 -3.92
N SER A 108 8.90 -8.76 -5.05
CA SER A 108 9.79 -8.06 -6.01
C SER A 108 9.15 -6.79 -6.51
N THR A 109 9.95 -5.79 -6.87
CA THR A 109 9.48 -4.53 -7.46
C THR A 109 10.56 -3.95 -8.39
N GLY A 110 10.15 -3.17 -9.38
CA GLY A 110 10.99 -2.54 -10.38
C GLY A 110 10.49 -2.80 -11.79
N LEU A 111 11.38 -2.89 -12.77
CA LEU A 111 11.04 -3.08 -14.18
C LEU A 111 10.24 -4.36 -14.43
N ILE A 112 9.18 -4.21 -15.25
CA ILE A 112 8.34 -5.30 -15.75
C ILE A 112 8.93 -5.83 -17.07
N GLY A 113 8.85 -7.15 -17.30
CA GLY A 113 9.28 -7.79 -18.53
C GLY A 113 10.75 -8.21 -18.55
N GLU A 114 11.51 -7.92 -17.50
CA GLU A 114 12.91 -8.30 -17.35
C GLU A 114 13.10 -9.37 -16.26
N ARG A 115 13.95 -10.34 -16.55
CA ARG A 115 14.30 -11.38 -15.58
C ARG A 115 15.31 -10.87 -14.56
N LEU A 116 15.22 -11.37 -13.34
CA LEU A 116 16.18 -11.05 -12.29
C LEU A 116 17.56 -11.68 -12.57
N PRO A 117 18.66 -10.95 -12.33
CA PRO A 117 20.01 -11.52 -12.37
C PRO A 117 20.22 -12.40 -11.12
N MET A 118 19.85 -13.67 -11.24
CA MET A 118 19.71 -14.59 -10.10
C MET A 118 20.98 -14.80 -9.29
N ASP A 119 22.16 -14.79 -9.92
CA ASP A 119 23.44 -14.93 -9.19
C ASP A 119 23.67 -13.73 -8.27
N THR A 120 23.35 -12.52 -8.75
CA THR A 120 23.41 -11.27 -7.96
C THR A 120 22.38 -11.29 -6.84
N LEU A 121 21.13 -11.66 -7.14
CA LEU A 121 20.07 -11.70 -6.14
C LEU A 121 20.38 -12.71 -5.02
N THR A 122 20.79 -13.93 -5.35
CA THR A 122 21.09 -14.97 -4.35
C THR A 122 22.30 -14.62 -3.50
N ALA A 123 23.33 -13.99 -4.07
CA ALA A 123 24.44 -13.46 -3.30
C ALA A 123 23.98 -12.38 -2.29
N GLY A 124 23.13 -11.44 -2.74
CA GLY A 124 22.54 -10.42 -1.87
C GLY A 124 21.65 -11.00 -0.77
N VAL A 125 20.87 -12.04 -1.07
CA VAL A 125 20.08 -12.75 -0.05
C VAL A 125 21.00 -13.37 1.02
N SER A 126 22.12 -14.00 0.61
CA SER A 126 23.07 -14.55 1.57
C SER A 126 23.71 -13.47 2.44
N GLU A 127 24.05 -12.33 1.86
CA GLU A 127 24.59 -11.17 2.60
C GLU A 127 23.55 -10.60 3.58
N ALA A 128 22.30 -10.42 3.13
CA ALA A 128 21.22 -9.93 4.00
C ALA A 128 20.95 -10.88 5.17
N VAL A 129 20.95 -12.20 4.94
CA VAL A 129 20.78 -13.20 6.02
C VAL A 129 21.94 -13.12 7.01
N ALA A 130 23.18 -12.94 6.55
CA ALA A 130 24.35 -12.78 7.43
C ALA A 130 24.31 -11.45 8.23
N ALA A 131 23.65 -10.41 7.72
CA ALA A 131 23.53 -9.08 8.32
C ALA A 131 22.28 -8.90 9.21
N LEU A 132 21.45 -9.92 9.39
CA LEU A 132 20.20 -9.85 10.16
C LEU A 132 20.40 -9.27 11.58
N SER A 133 19.68 -8.20 11.90
CA SER A 133 19.78 -7.50 13.18
C SER A 133 18.38 -7.13 13.70
N ALA A 134 18.26 -7.02 15.04
CA ALA A 134 17.08 -6.45 15.67
C ALA A 134 16.91 -4.94 15.37
N ASP A 135 17.96 -4.26 14.94
CA ASP A 135 17.96 -2.86 14.54
C ASP A 135 17.87 -2.65 13.02
N GLY A 136 17.86 -3.74 12.22
CA GLY A 136 17.94 -3.70 10.75
C GLY A 136 16.62 -3.31 10.03
N GLY A 137 15.57 -2.96 10.78
CA GLY A 137 14.26 -2.63 10.18
C GLY A 137 14.28 -1.38 9.29
N GLU A 138 15.12 -0.39 9.62
CA GLU A 138 15.28 0.83 8.79
C GLU A 138 16.02 0.51 7.48
N ASP A 139 17.10 -0.28 7.58
CA ASP A 139 17.87 -0.70 6.39
C ASP A 139 17.00 -1.51 5.44
N ALA A 140 16.13 -2.39 5.96
CA ALA A 140 15.17 -3.13 5.16
C ALA A 140 14.17 -2.19 4.45
N ALA A 141 13.65 -1.18 5.15
CA ALA A 141 12.73 -0.20 4.56
C ALA A 141 13.41 0.65 3.45
N VAL A 142 14.69 0.97 3.61
CA VAL A 142 15.47 1.66 2.57
C VAL A 142 15.69 0.74 1.35
N ALA A 143 15.99 -0.54 1.56
CA ALA A 143 16.33 -1.47 0.49
C ALA A 143 15.14 -1.79 -0.44
N ILE A 144 13.91 -1.66 0.02
CA ILE A 144 12.72 -1.93 -0.81
C ILE A 144 12.26 -0.73 -1.66
N LYS A 145 12.82 0.45 -1.48
CA LYS A 145 12.47 1.67 -2.26
C LYS A 145 12.76 1.49 -3.74
N THR A 146 11.96 2.16 -4.58
CA THR A 146 12.22 2.33 -6.02
C THR A 146 12.35 3.82 -6.34
N THR A 147 11.28 4.45 -6.76
CA THR A 147 11.17 5.90 -6.98
C THR A 147 10.84 6.68 -5.70
N ASP A 148 10.58 5.96 -4.62
CA ASP A 148 10.31 6.55 -3.31
C ASP A 148 11.42 7.52 -2.88
N THR A 149 11.05 8.71 -2.40
CA THR A 149 12.02 9.70 -1.90
C THR A 149 12.43 9.40 -0.46
N VAL A 150 11.51 8.83 0.34
CA VAL A 150 11.70 8.49 1.75
C VAL A 150 11.40 7.02 2.03
N ALA A 151 12.01 6.44 3.07
CA ALA A 151 11.60 5.15 3.62
C ALA A 151 10.32 5.35 4.44
N LYS A 152 9.33 4.47 4.24
CA LYS A 152 8.03 4.54 4.89
C LYS A 152 7.94 3.49 5.99
N THR A 153 7.79 3.92 7.24
CA THR A 153 7.72 3.06 8.41
C THR A 153 6.67 3.54 9.39
N ALA A 154 6.01 2.62 10.10
CA ALA A 154 5.02 2.94 11.11
C ALA A 154 5.10 1.97 12.30
N VAL A 155 4.67 2.42 13.48
CA VAL A 155 4.62 1.60 14.69
C VAL A 155 3.43 2.03 15.54
N ALA A 156 2.58 1.08 15.91
CA ALA A 156 1.54 1.24 16.93
C ALA A 156 1.82 0.32 18.13
N ARG A 157 1.41 0.77 19.32
CA ARG A 157 1.57 0.01 20.57
C ARG A 157 0.21 -0.25 21.19
N GLY A 158 -0.14 -1.53 21.32
CA GLY A 158 -1.29 -1.97 22.10
C GLY A 158 -0.91 -2.28 23.55
N ALA A 159 -1.90 -2.73 24.32
CA ALA A 159 -1.70 -3.17 25.70
C ALA A 159 -0.92 -4.51 25.74
N GLY A 160 0.39 -4.43 25.87
CA GLY A 160 1.29 -5.59 25.97
C GLY A 160 1.73 -6.18 24.62
N PHE A 161 1.49 -5.51 23.51
CA PHE A 161 1.99 -5.92 22.19
C PHE A 161 2.35 -4.71 21.32
N THR A 162 3.08 -4.96 20.27
CA THR A 162 3.50 -3.96 19.28
C THR A 162 3.14 -4.42 17.87
N VAL A 163 2.74 -3.47 17.02
CA VAL A 163 2.63 -3.65 15.58
C VAL A 163 3.61 -2.71 14.92
N GLY A 164 4.48 -3.22 14.06
CA GLY A 164 5.43 -2.42 13.29
C GLY A 164 5.29 -2.72 11.80
N GLY A 165 5.65 -1.77 10.94
CA GLY A 165 5.54 -1.99 9.52
C GLY A 165 6.49 -1.15 8.69
N MET A 166 6.71 -1.57 7.46
CA MET A 166 7.36 -0.81 6.40
C MET A 166 6.56 -0.94 5.11
N ALA A 167 6.63 0.08 4.26
CA ALA A 167 6.06 0.06 2.93
C ALA A 167 6.94 0.79 1.92
N LYS A 168 6.77 0.47 0.62
CA LYS A 168 7.30 1.21 -0.50
C LYS A 168 6.22 1.41 -1.55
N GLY A 169 6.31 2.52 -2.28
CA GLY A 169 5.45 2.87 -3.40
C GLY A 169 5.40 4.38 -3.59
N ALA A 170 5.48 4.82 -4.84
CA ALA A 170 5.36 6.22 -5.25
C ALA A 170 4.60 6.38 -6.58
N GLY A 171 4.68 5.41 -7.50
CA GLY A 171 3.93 5.36 -8.75
C GLY A 171 3.15 4.07 -8.93
N MET A 172 2.20 4.02 -9.88
CA MET A 172 1.27 2.92 -10.14
C MET A 172 0.45 2.59 -8.86
N LEU A 173 -0.06 3.67 -8.22
CA LEU A 173 -0.78 3.60 -6.95
C LEU A 173 -2.29 3.63 -7.18
N ALA A 174 -2.94 2.45 -7.32
CA ALA A 174 -4.39 2.34 -7.48
C ALA A 174 -4.98 1.10 -6.80
N PRO A 175 -6.30 1.07 -6.59
CA PRO A 175 -6.99 0.05 -5.80
C PRO A 175 -6.90 -1.37 -6.35
N GLY A 176 -7.06 -2.29 -5.43
CA GLY A 176 -6.77 -3.70 -5.62
C GLY A 176 -5.32 -4.01 -5.23
N MET A 177 -4.81 -3.14 -4.41
CA MET A 177 -3.47 -2.83 -3.94
C MET A 177 -2.63 -2.09 -4.99
N ALA A 178 -2.20 -0.87 -4.62
CA ALA A 178 -1.31 0.01 -5.38
C ALA A 178 0.10 -0.62 -5.51
N THR A 179 0.97 -0.17 -6.45
CA THR A 179 2.36 -0.68 -6.56
C THR A 179 3.09 -0.47 -5.26
N MET A 180 2.75 -1.31 -4.32
CA MET A 180 3.28 -1.29 -2.99
C MET A 180 3.74 -2.68 -2.55
N LEU A 181 4.82 -2.69 -1.84
CA LEU A 181 5.19 -3.81 -0.99
C LEU A 181 5.10 -3.32 0.45
N SER A 182 4.42 -4.07 1.30
CA SER A 182 4.38 -3.79 2.73
C SER A 182 4.61 -5.07 3.52
N VAL A 183 5.46 -4.98 4.52
CA VAL A 183 5.62 -6.02 5.54
C VAL A 183 5.27 -5.41 6.87
N ILE A 184 4.33 -6.05 7.55
CA ILE A 184 3.85 -5.69 8.88
C ILE A 184 4.18 -6.83 9.82
N THR A 185 4.61 -6.52 11.02
CA THR A 185 5.00 -7.48 12.04
C THR A 185 4.28 -7.20 13.35
N THR A 186 3.98 -8.23 14.12
CA THR A 186 3.47 -8.07 15.48
C THR A 186 4.05 -9.14 16.41
N ASP A 187 4.29 -8.77 17.65
CA ASP A 187 4.68 -9.72 18.69
C ASP A 187 3.49 -10.31 19.46
N ALA A 188 2.26 -9.93 19.11
CA ALA A 188 1.05 -10.51 19.66
C ALA A 188 0.89 -12.01 19.31
N ASP A 189 0.31 -12.80 20.22
CA ASP A 189 -0.07 -14.19 19.97
C ASP A 189 -1.45 -14.24 19.31
N VAL A 190 -1.49 -14.11 17.99
CA VAL A 190 -2.72 -14.11 17.18
C VAL A 190 -2.67 -15.29 16.21
N PRO A 191 -3.70 -16.17 16.22
CA PRO A 191 -3.74 -17.31 15.29
C PRO A 191 -3.98 -16.85 13.84
N ALA A 192 -3.43 -17.59 12.87
CA ALA A 192 -3.45 -17.25 11.46
C ALA A 192 -4.83 -16.88 10.88
N PRO A 193 -5.95 -17.56 11.19
CA PRO A 193 -7.27 -17.15 10.69
C PRO A 193 -7.71 -15.76 11.17
N ALA A 194 -7.44 -15.43 12.43
CA ALA A 194 -7.77 -14.11 12.99
C ALA A 194 -6.82 -13.05 12.42
N LEU A 195 -5.56 -13.40 12.19
CA LEU A 195 -4.56 -12.55 11.56
C LEU A 195 -4.98 -12.17 10.13
N ASP A 196 -5.44 -13.16 9.33
CA ASP A 196 -5.91 -12.94 7.95
C ASP A 196 -7.17 -12.06 7.92
N ALA A 197 -8.14 -12.31 8.78
CA ALA A 197 -9.36 -11.51 8.87
C ALA A 197 -9.06 -10.04 9.22
N ALA A 198 -8.22 -9.82 10.23
CA ALA A 198 -7.81 -8.48 10.63
C ALA A 198 -7.02 -7.75 9.53
N LEU A 199 -6.10 -8.44 8.83
CA LEU A 199 -5.33 -7.88 7.74
C LEU A 199 -6.23 -7.45 6.57
N ARG A 200 -7.17 -8.31 6.15
CA ARG A 200 -8.10 -7.98 5.05
C ARG A 200 -8.92 -6.74 5.35
N GLU A 201 -9.43 -6.63 6.56
CA GLU A 201 -10.22 -5.46 6.97
C GLU A 201 -9.36 -4.19 7.03
N ALA A 202 -8.17 -4.26 7.61
CA ALA A 202 -7.25 -3.13 7.65
C ALA A 202 -6.85 -2.66 6.25
N VAL A 203 -6.51 -3.59 5.33
CA VAL A 203 -6.14 -3.28 3.95
C VAL A 203 -7.32 -2.67 3.18
N ARG A 204 -8.55 -3.21 3.36
CA ARG A 204 -9.76 -2.68 2.74
C ARG A 204 -10.00 -1.22 3.10
N ALA A 205 -9.81 -0.87 4.37
CA ALA A 205 -10.09 0.46 4.89
C ALA A 205 -8.93 1.47 4.69
N THR A 206 -7.74 1.03 4.26
CA THR A 206 -6.53 1.85 4.17
C THR A 206 -5.87 1.80 2.80
N PHE A 207 -5.03 0.79 2.53
CA PHE A 207 -4.28 0.68 1.28
C PHE A 207 -5.19 0.63 0.04
N ASN A 208 -6.31 -0.10 0.10
CA ASN A 208 -7.27 -0.14 -0.99
C ASN A 208 -8.01 1.18 -1.22
N ARG A 209 -7.87 2.15 -0.31
CA ARG A 209 -8.43 3.50 -0.44
C ARG A 209 -7.45 4.50 -1.05
N VAL A 210 -6.26 4.07 -1.45
CA VAL A 210 -5.29 4.91 -2.18
C VAL A 210 -5.46 4.72 -3.67
N ASP A 211 -5.69 5.80 -4.41
CA ASP A 211 -5.87 5.80 -5.87
C ASP A 211 -5.21 7.03 -6.49
N SER A 212 -3.89 7.01 -6.64
CA SER A 212 -3.14 8.15 -7.15
C SER A 212 -3.21 8.28 -8.68
N ASP A 213 -3.05 7.18 -9.43
CA ASP A 213 -2.90 7.23 -10.89
C ASP A 213 -3.75 6.20 -11.66
N GLY A 214 -4.63 5.47 -10.97
CA GLY A 214 -5.60 4.58 -11.59
C GLY A 214 -5.05 3.26 -12.13
N CYS A 215 -3.76 2.95 -11.91
CA CYS A 215 -3.14 1.73 -12.41
C CYS A 215 -2.82 0.73 -11.28
N MET A 216 -3.49 -0.44 -11.32
CA MET A 216 -3.24 -1.55 -10.38
C MET A 216 -1.96 -2.29 -10.77
N SER A 217 -1.03 -2.44 -9.83
CA SER A 217 0.23 -3.16 -10.06
C SER A 217 0.07 -4.67 -10.19
N THR A 218 1.04 -5.28 -10.84
CA THR A 218 1.22 -6.73 -10.94
C THR A 218 1.82 -7.38 -9.68
N ASN A 219 2.39 -6.57 -8.77
CA ASN A 219 3.25 -7.04 -7.68
C ASN A 219 2.73 -6.76 -6.26
N ASP A 220 1.64 -6.01 -6.12
CA ASP A 220 1.18 -5.55 -4.81
C ASP A 220 1.05 -6.68 -3.80
N THR A 221 1.66 -6.45 -2.64
CA THR A 221 1.71 -7.44 -1.58
C THR A 221 1.77 -6.75 -0.23
N VAL A 222 0.81 -7.06 0.65
CA VAL A 222 0.84 -6.74 2.08
C VAL A 222 0.94 -8.02 2.86
N ILE A 223 2.03 -8.19 3.61
CA ILE A 223 2.29 -9.35 4.46
C ILE A 223 2.18 -8.93 5.92
N LEU A 224 1.54 -9.75 6.73
CA LEU A 224 1.50 -9.62 8.19
C LEU A 224 2.04 -10.89 8.81
N LEU A 225 3.07 -10.74 9.67
CA LEU A 225 3.68 -11.83 10.42
C LEU A 225 3.43 -11.62 11.92
N ALA A 226 3.08 -12.69 12.64
CA ALA A 226 2.94 -12.65 14.09
C ALA A 226 3.93 -13.62 14.76
N SER A 227 4.77 -13.08 15.64
CA SER A 227 5.81 -13.86 16.34
C SER A 227 5.32 -14.50 17.64
N GLY A 228 4.28 -13.96 18.26
CA GLY A 228 3.82 -14.39 19.59
C GLY A 228 4.81 -14.10 20.73
N ALA A 229 5.88 -13.34 20.45
CA ALA A 229 6.99 -13.17 21.39
C ALA A 229 6.66 -12.32 22.63
N SER A 230 5.60 -11.50 22.57
CA SER A 230 5.10 -10.77 23.75
C SER A 230 4.37 -11.68 24.74
N GLY A 231 3.91 -12.86 24.29
CA GLY A 231 3.04 -13.75 25.07
C GLY A 231 1.64 -13.19 25.31
N THR A 232 1.30 -12.05 24.70
CA THR A 232 -0.01 -11.40 24.83
C THR A 232 -0.94 -11.84 23.71
N ALA A 233 -2.09 -12.41 24.07
CA ALA A 233 -3.21 -12.62 23.16
C ALA A 233 -4.17 -11.43 23.32
N PRO A 234 -4.16 -10.44 22.42
CA PRO A 234 -4.99 -9.25 22.56
C PRO A 234 -6.46 -9.54 22.24
N GLU A 235 -7.37 -8.71 22.79
CA GLU A 235 -8.75 -8.68 22.32
C GLU A 235 -8.78 -8.31 20.83
N PRO A 236 -9.66 -8.94 20.02
CA PRO A 236 -9.69 -8.75 18.56
C PRO A 236 -9.80 -7.31 18.13
N GLU A 237 -10.63 -6.51 18.80
CA GLU A 237 -10.84 -5.09 18.49
C GLU A 237 -9.60 -4.25 18.78
N ALA A 238 -8.87 -4.54 19.86
CA ALA A 238 -7.64 -3.83 20.20
C ALA A 238 -6.52 -4.15 19.20
N PHE A 239 -6.44 -5.41 18.75
CA PHE A 239 -5.50 -5.79 17.70
C PHE A 239 -5.84 -5.14 16.36
N ALA A 240 -7.11 -5.20 15.95
CA ALA A 240 -7.58 -4.58 14.71
C ALA A 240 -7.32 -3.06 14.69
N ALA A 241 -7.55 -2.37 15.81
CA ALA A 241 -7.28 -0.93 15.91
C ALA A 241 -5.79 -0.60 15.73
N ALA A 242 -4.88 -1.32 16.38
CA ALA A 242 -3.43 -1.09 16.25
C ALA A 242 -2.94 -1.45 14.84
N LEU A 243 -3.45 -2.52 14.24
CA LEU A 243 -3.13 -2.89 12.86
C LEU A 243 -3.63 -1.84 11.87
N HIS A 244 -4.87 -1.35 12.06
CA HIS A 244 -5.43 -0.27 11.24
C HIS A 244 -4.61 1.01 11.34
N GLU A 245 -4.17 1.40 12.54
CA GLU A 245 -3.30 2.57 12.74
C GLU A 245 -2.02 2.48 11.91
N VAL A 246 -1.31 1.35 11.95
CA VAL A 246 -0.09 1.13 11.16
C VAL A 246 -0.39 1.16 9.65
N CYS A 247 -1.44 0.46 9.19
CA CYS A 247 -1.83 0.44 7.79
C CYS A 247 -2.26 1.83 7.29
N ALA A 248 -3.00 2.59 8.10
CA ALA A 248 -3.44 3.95 7.77
C ALA A 248 -2.26 4.92 7.68
N ASP A 249 -1.31 4.85 8.61
CA ASP A 249 -0.11 5.68 8.57
C ASP A 249 0.73 5.36 7.33
N LEU A 250 1.03 4.08 7.07
CA LEU A 250 1.78 3.67 5.87
C LEU A 250 1.09 4.09 4.58
N SER A 251 -0.24 3.93 4.48
CA SER A 251 -1.00 4.34 3.29
C SER A 251 -0.95 5.85 3.04
N ARG A 252 -0.97 6.66 4.10
CA ARG A 252 -0.79 8.12 3.98
C ARG A 252 0.62 8.50 3.56
N GLN A 253 1.64 7.81 4.05
CA GLN A 253 3.02 8.02 3.61
C GLN A 253 3.20 7.69 2.12
N LEU A 254 2.48 6.68 1.59
CA LEU A 254 2.46 6.39 0.15
C LEU A 254 1.86 7.56 -0.65
N VAL A 255 0.72 8.10 -0.22
CA VAL A 255 0.07 9.25 -0.86
C VAL A 255 0.98 10.48 -0.81
N ALA A 256 1.59 10.74 0.35
CA ALA A 256 2.44 11.91 0.56
C ALA A 256 3.76 11.88 -0.24
N ASP A 257 4.21 10.70 -0.65
CA ASP A 257 5.44 10.48 -1.44
C ASP A 257 5.14 10.06 -2.89
N ALA A 258 3.90 10.23 -3.36
CA ALA A 258 3.53 9.89 -4.72
C ALA A 258 4.27 10.78 -5.73
N GLU A 259 4.69 10.15 -6.85
CA GLU A 259 5.50 10.78 -7.90
C GLU A 259 4.93 12.13 -8.34
N GLY A 260 5.75 13.19 -8.21
CA GLY A 260 5.42 14.54 -8.64
C GLY A 260 4.24 15.20 -7.94
N ALA A 261 3.66 14.61 -6.89
CA ALA A 261 2.49 15.12 -6.19
C ALA A 261 2.78 16.39 -5.38
N ARG A 262 1.88 17.37 -5.47
CA ARG A 262 1.93 18.60 -4.67
C ARG A 262 0.81 18.67 -3.65
N HIS A 263 -0.31 17.99 -3.90
CA HIS A 263 -1.44 17.92 -2.98
C HIS A 263 -1.80 16.46 -2.66
N ASP A 264 -2.08 16.22 -1.39
CA ASP A 264 -2.66 14.99 -0.86
C ASP A 264 -4.17 15.23 -0.70
N ILE A 265 -4.97 14.58 -1.53
CA ILE A 265 -6.39 14.88 -1.67
C ILE A 265 -7.20 13.76 -1.01
N ALA A 266 -7.98 14.09 0.01
CA ALA A 266 -9.03 13.23 0.54
C ALA A 266 -10.35 13.54 -0.17
N VAL A 267 -10.87 12.59 -0.94
CA VAL A 267 -12.22 12.64 -1.48
C VAL A 267 -13.11 11.85 -0.56
N ARG A 268 -13.87 12.54 0.29
CA ARG A 268 -14.83 11.94 1.22
C ARG A 268 -16.22 12.04 0.66
N VAL A 269 -16.89 10.92 0.53
CA VAL A 269 -18.30 10.84 0.15
C VAL A 269 -19.10 10.43 1.36
N VAL A 270 -20.11 11.20 1.69
CA VAL A 270 -20.98 11.01 2.86
C VAL A 270 -22.43 10.80 2.43
N HIS A 271 -23.22 10.25 3.33
CA HIS A 271 -24.64 9.96 3.15
C HIS A 271 -24.94 9.17 1.88
N ALA A 272 -24.13 8.15 1.58
CA ALA A 272 -24.39 7.15 0.55
C ALA A 272 -25.28 6.02 1.08
N GLU A 273 -25.91 5.26 0.19
CA GLU A 273 -26.73 4.09 0.54
C GLU A 273 -25.86 2.96 1.18
N THR A 274 -24.64 2.76 0.64
CA THR A 274 -23.66 1.79 1.14
C THR A 274 -22.24 2.38 1.11
N GLU A 275 -21.30 1.75 1.84
CA GLU A 275 -19.90 2.12 1.84
C GLU A 275 -19.27 1.92 0.45
N GLU A 276 -19.66 0.85 -0.26
CA GLU A 276 -19.18 0.56 -1.62
C GLU A 276 -19.66 1.62 -2.62
N ALA A 277 -20.90 2.12 -2.46
CA ALA A 277 -21.41 3.23 -3.26
C ALA A 277 -20.62 4.51 -3.01
N ALA A 278 -20.36 4.84 -1.75
CA ALA A 278 -19.53 5.98 -1.38
C ALA A 278 -18.12 5.88 -1.96
N GLU A 279 -17.51 4.70 -1.84
CA GLU A 279 -16.17 4.43 -2.40
C GLU A 279 -16.14 4.58 -3.92
N ALA A 280 -17.13 4.04 -4.63
CA ALA A 280 -17.19 4.12 -6.10
C ALA A 280 -17.29 5.58 -6.56
N VAL A 281 -18.09 6.40 -5.90
CA VAL A 281 -18.22 7.83 -6.19
C VAL A 281 -16.92 8.58 -5.88
N ALA A 282 -16.32 8.36 -4.70
CA ALA A 282 -15.05 8.98 -4.31
C ALA A 282 -13.96 8.66 -5.32
N ARG A 283 -13.91 7.42 -5.78
CA ARG A 283 -12.94 6.92 -6.77
C ARG A 283 -13.16 7.54 -8.14
N ALA A 284 -14.40 7.70 -8.59
CA ALA A 284 -14.70 8.37 -9.85
C ALA A 284 -14.21 9.83 -9.86
N VAL A 285 -14.34 10.54 -8.74
CA VAL A 285 -13.78 11.89 -8.58
C VAL A 285 -12.26 11.85 -8.57
N GLY A 286 -11.64 10.97 -7.75
CA GLY A 286 -10.19 10.85 -7.61
C GLY A 286 -9.47 10.49 -8.91
N ARG A 287 -10.11 9.75 -9.82
CA ARG A 287 -9.59 9.37 -11.14
C ARG A 287 -9.80 10.40 -12.24
N SER A 288 -10.59 11.45 -11.98
CA SER A 288 -10.85 12.48 -12.97
C SER A 288 -9.62 13.38 -13.20
N ASN A 289 -8.97 13.26 -14.34
CA ASN A 289 -7.85 14.13 -14.71
C ASN A 289 -8.24 15.62 -14.67
N LEU A 290 -9.50 15.94 -15.05
CA LEU A 290 -10.00 17.32 -15.00
C LEU A 290 -10.10 17.83 -13.56
N PHE A 291 -10.50 16.99 -12.60
CA PHE A 291 -10.51 17.34 -11.18
C PHE A 291 -9.09 17.49 -10.65
N LYS A 292 -8.22 16.51 -10.89
CA LYS A 292 -6.83 16.49 -10.40
C LYS A 292 -6.03 17.71 -10.90
N THR A 293 -6.20 18.12 -12.15
CA THR A 293 -5.56 19.32 -12.70
C THR A 293 -6.16 20.62 -12.16
N ALA A 294 -7.45 20.63 -11.77
CA ALA A 294 -8.04 21.80 -11.09
C ALA A 294 -7.41 22.01 -9.71
N ILE A 295 -7.23 20.94 -8.93
CA ILE A 295 -6.56 21.04 -7.62
C ILE A 295 -5.12 21.54 -7.79
N PHE A 296 -4.36 21.01 -8.77
CA PHE A 296 -3.01 21.51 -9.09
C PHE A 296 -3.02 23.02 -9.40
N GLY A 297 -4.02 23.50 -10.14
CA GLY A 297 -4.21 24.91 -10.46
C GLY A 297 -4.87 25.74 -9.36
N GLN A 298 -5.09 25.17 -8.17
CA GLN A 298 -5.79 25.82 -7.03
C GLN A 298 -7.18 26.36 -7.39
N ASP A 299 -7.88 25.64 -8.31
CA ASP A 299 -9.27 25.94 -8.70
C ASP A 299 -10.25 24.98 -7.98
N PRO A 300 -11.07 25.45 -7.03
CA PRO A 300 -12.08 24.63 -6.38
C PRO A 300 -13.27 24.38 -7.31
N ASN A 301 -13.02 23.60 -8.37
CA ASN A 301 -13.94 23.37 -9.48
C ASN A 301 -14.94 22.28 -9.15
N TRP A 302 -15.98 22.64 -8.39
CA TRP A 302 -17.06 21.74 -8.04
C TRP A 302 -17.83 21.20 -9.27
N GLY A 303 -17.86 21.93 -10.39
CA GLY A 303 -18.45 21.44 -11.63
C GLY A 303 -17.77 20.19 -12.17
N ARG A 304 -16.44 20.09 -12.04
CA ARG A 304 -15.69 18.88 -12.42
C ARG A 304 -15.95 17.73 -11.42
N VAL A 305 -16.18 18.06 -10.15
CA VAL A 305 -16.54 17.06 -9.13
C VAL A 305 -17.89 16.43 -9.47
N ILE A 306 -18.96 17.20 -9.61
CA ILE A 306 -20.31 16.67 -9.92
C ILE A 306 -20.36 15.97 -11.29
N ALA A 307 -19.58 16.44 -12.27
CA ALA A 307 -19.48 15.78 -13.56
C ALA A 307 -18.86 14.38 -13.41
N ALA A 308 -17.85 14.21 -12.55
CA ALA A 308 -17.26 12.89 -12.25
C ALA A 308 -18.25 12.00 -11.46
N VAL A 309 -18.91 12.54 -10.43
CA VAL A 309 -19.99 11.84 -9.69
C VAL A 309 -21.05 11.30 -10.62
N GLY A 310 -21.51 12.11 -11.57
CA GLY A 310 -22.55 11.73 -12.53
C GLY A 310 -22.15 10.64 -13.53
N THR A 311 -20.88 10.21 -13.57
CA THR A 311 -20.44 9.08 -14.39
C THR A 311 -20.65 7.71 -13.72
N VAL A 312 -20.91 7.71 -12.41
CA VAL A 312 -21.14 6.46 -11.67
C VAL A 312 -22.54 5.93 -12.01
N PRO A 313 -22.66 4.68 -12.45
CA PRO A 313 -23.97 4.11 -12.79
C PRO A 313 -24.91 4.09 -11.56
N GLU A 314 -26.20 4.36 -11.77
CA GLU A 314 -27.23 4.31 -10.71
C GLU A 314 -27.28 2.95 -10.00
N SER A 315 -26.99 1.86 -10.72
CA SER A 315 -26.91 0.51 -10.15
C SER A 315 -25.72 0.29 -9.20
N VAL A 316 -24.74 1.21 -9.18
CA VAL A 316 -23.57 1.17 -8.30
C VAL A 316 -23.76 2.14 -7.13
N ALA A 317 -24.28 3.33 -7.39
CA ALA A 317 -24.57 4.34 -6.38
C ALA A 317 -25.87 5.08 -6.77
N ALA A 318 -26.93 4.81 -6.04
CA ALA A 318 -28.20 5.53 -6.22
C ALA A 318 -28.13 6.85 -5.44
N PHE A 319 -28.46 7.96 -6.11
CA PHE A 319 -28.58 9.30 -5.52
C PHE A 319 -29.43 10.19 -6.43
N ASP A 320 -30.00 11.28 -5.87
CA ASP A 320 -30.65 12.31 -6.68
C ASP A 320 -29.60 13.26 -7.27
N PRO A 321 -29.40 13.28 -8.61
CA PRO A 321 -28.40 14.14 -9.25
C PRO A 321 -28.65 15.65 -9.06
N TYR A 322 -29.82 16.05 -8.59
CA TYR A 322 -30.19 17.44 -8.32
C TYR A 322 -30.08 17.83 -6.82
N ALA A 323 -29.67 16.90 -5.96
CA ALA A 323 -29.56 17.13 -4.53
C ALA A 323 -28.11 17.14 -4.00
N LEU A 324 -27.10 17.06 -4.86
CA LEU A 324 -25.69 16.92 -4.47
C LEU A 324 -25.16 18.19 -3.81
N ASP A 325 -24.41 18.02 -2.72
CA ASP A 325 -23.60 19.08 -2.11
C ASP A 325 -22.11 18.78 -2.29
N VAL A 326 -21.30 19.84 -2.49
CA VAL A 326 -19.82 19.70 -2.56
C VAL A 326 -19.18 20.77 -1.68
N ARG A 327 -18.20 20.33 -0.85
CA ARG A 327 -17.36 21.21 -0.04
C ARG A 327 -15.88 21.00 -0.40
N PHE A 328 -15.12 22.11 -0.39
CA PHE A 328 -13.66 22.09 -0.41
C PHE A 328 -13.17 22.73 0.89
N ASN A 329 -12.36 22.00 1.66
CA ASN A 329 -11.82 22.45 2.93
C ASN A 329 -12.89 23.11 3.84
N GLY A 330 -14.09 22.52 3.87
CA GLY A 330 -15.23 22.97 4.67
C GLY A 330 -16.12 24.06 4.04
N VAL A 331 -15.71 24.70 2.94
CA VAL A 331 -16.53 25.71 2.24
C VAL A 331 -17.50 25.01 1.27
N GLN A 332 -18.80 25.19 1.44
CA GLN A 332 -19.83 24.56 0.61
C GLN A 332 -20.04 25.31 -0.71
N VAL A 333 -19.24 24.99 -1.71
CA VAL A 333 -19.25 25.65 -3.03
C VAL A 333 -20.37 25.18 -3.96
N CYS A 334 -20.95 24.00 -3.70
CA CYS A 334 -22.14 23.50 -4.39
C CYS A 334 -23.20 23.11 -3.37
N ARG A 335 -24.45 23.51 -3.61
CA ARG A 335 -25.61 23.18 -2.80
C ARG A 335 -26.77 22.75 -3.69
N ALA A 336 -27.35 21.58 -3.43
CA ALA A 336 -28.42 20.98 -4.24
C ALA A 336 -28.12 21.09 -5.75
N SER A 337 -26.92 20.67 -6.13
CA SER A 337 -26.38 20.72 -7.50
C SER A 337 -26.34 22.11 -8.14
N GLY A 338 -26.55 23.16 -7.35
CA GLY A 338 -26.46 24.58 -7.75
C GLY A 338 -25.28 25.30 -7.09
N VAL A 339 -25.14 26.60 -7.39
CA VAL A 339 -24.11 27.44 -6.80
C VAL A 339 -24.34 27.59 -5.29
N GLY A 340 -23.31 27.28 -4.51
CA GLY A 340 -23.28 27.44 -3.05
C GLY A 340 -22.62 28.76 -2.62
N GLU A 341 -21.68 28.65 -1.67
CA GLU A 341 -20.89 29.78 -1.18
C GLU A 341 -19.86 30.26 -2.22
N ASP A 342 -19.38 31.48 -2.03
CA ASP A 342 -18.35 32.05 -2.90
C ASP A 342 -17.05 31.19 -2.85
N ARG A 343 -16.69 30.61 -4.00
CA ARG A 343 -15.48 29.78 -4.17
C ARG A 343 -14.18 30.49 -3.84
N SER A 344 -14.16 31.85 -3.86
CA SER A 344 -12.99 32.62 -3.48
C SER A 344 -12.61 32.47 -1.99
N ARG A 345 -13.51 31.92 -1.17
CA ARG A 345 -13.26 31.58 0.22
C ARG A 345 -12.47 30.29 0.43
N VAL A 346 -12.33 29.47 -0.62
CA VAL A 346 -11.59 28.22 -0.55
C VAL A 346 -10.09 28.49 -0.68
N ASP A 347 -9.33 28.02 0.30
CA ASP A 347 -7.87 28.01 0.27
C ASP A 347 -7.37 26.61 -0.09
N LEU A 348 -6.66 26.48 -1.21
CA LEU A 348 -6.02 25.25 -1.70
C LEU A 348 -4.50 25.39 -1.72
N THR A 349 -3.90 26.28 -0.95
CA THR A 349 -2.44 26.47 -0.89
C THR A 349 -1.75 25.42 -0.01
N ALA A 350 -2.47 24.83 0.94
CA ALA A 350 -1.96 23.77 1.79
C ALA A 350 -1.83 22.45 1.00
N ARG A 351 -0.88 21.61 1.41
CA ARG A 351 -0.67 20.30 0.78
C ARG A 351 -1.90 19.39 0.92
N GLU A 352 -2.54 19.38 2.08
CA GLU A 352 -3.73 18.59 2.35
C GLU A 352 -4.98 19.31 1.82
N VAL A 353 -5.79 18.58 1.03
CA VAL A 353 -7.05 19.06 0.48
C VAL A 353 -8.15 18.06 0.82
N LEU A 354 -9.21 18.52 1.45
CA LEU A 354 -10.44 17.75 1.68
C LEU A 354 -11.52 18.18 0.70
N VAL A 355 -12.01 17.24 -0.09
CA VAL A 355 -13.18 17.38 -0.94
C VAL A 355 -14.27 16.48 -0.39
N GLU A 356 -15.37 17.06 0.08
CA GLU A 356 -16.51 16.31 0.59
C GLU A 356 -17.67 16.40 -0.40
N VAL A 357 -18.25 15.24 -0.74
CA VAL A 357 -19.44 15.10 -1.58
C VAL A 357 -20.53 14.46 -0.74
N ASP A 358 -21.66 15.14 -0.62
CA ASP A 358 -22.84 14.64 0.10
C ASP A 358 -23.89 14.18 -0.92
N LEU A 359 -24.26 12.89 -0.85
CA LEU A 359 -25.19 12.25 -1.78
C LEU A 359 -26.64 12.31 -1.30
N HIS A 360 -26.88 12.59 0.01
CA HIS A 360 -28.21 12.59 0.64
C HIS A 360 -29.04 11.31 0.38
N ALA A 361 -28.35 10.14 0.28
CA ALA A 361 -28.97 8.87 -0.12
C ALA A 361 -28.97 7.79 0.97
N GLY A 362 -28.33 8.04 2.12
CA GLY A 362 -28.21 7.09 3.25
C GLY A 362 -27.33 7.59 4.36
N ASP A 363 -26.72 6.67 5.11
CA ASP A 363 -25.87 7.00 6.27
C ASP A 363 -24.41 6.51 6.11
N ALA A 364 -24.09 5.86 4.99
CA ALA A 364 -22.77 5.31 4.76
C ALA A 364 -21.80 6.38 4.22
N GLU A 365 -20.51 6.19 4.50
CA GLU A 365 -19.46 7.07 4.01
C GLU A 365 -18.20 6.30 3.64
N ALA A 366 -17.39 6.89 2.77
CA ALA A 366 -16.05 6.42 2.45
C ALA A 366 -15.14 7.59 2.06
N THR A 367 -13.83 7.39 2.29
CA THR A 367 -12.80 8.32 1.82
C THR A 367 -11.83 7.58 0.91
N VAL A 368 -11.53 8.16 -0.25
CA VAL A 368 -10.46 7.72 -1.16
C VAL A 368 -9.38 8.79 -1.19
N TRP A 369 -8.14 8.37 -1.08
CA TRP A 369 -6.96 9.24 -1.11
C TRP A 369 -6.35 9.25 -2.50
N THR A 370 -6.11 10.44 -3.04
CA THR A 370 -5.49 10.65 -4.36
C THR A 370 -4.53 11.84 -4.32
N ASN A 371 -3.92 12.14 -5.45
CA ASN A 371 -3.03 13.28 -5.61
C ASN A 371 -3.51 14.14 -6.78
N ASP A 372 -3.02 15.38 -6.84
CA ASP A 372 -3.18 16.23 -8.01
C ASP A 372 -2.38 15.72 -9.22
N LEU A 373 -2.76 16.14 -10.42
CA LEU A 373 -2.03 15.83 -11.65
C LEU A 373 -1.17 17.04 -12.02
N THR A 374 0.15 16.87 -11.85
CA THR A 374 1.14 17.94 -11.98
C THR A 374 2.00 17.80 -13.24
N HIS A 375 2.76 18.84 -13.58
CA HIS A 375 3.79 18.74 -14.61
C HIS A 375 4.94 17.81 -14.17
N ASP A 376 5.25 17.77 -12.88
CA ASP A 376 6.31 16.92 -12.33
C ASP A 376 5.94 15.43 -12.47
N TYR A 377 4.67 15.04 -12.23
CA TYR A 377 4.18 13.68 -12.49
C TYR A 377 4.39 13.26 -13.95
N VAL A 378 4.03 14.13 -14.90
CA VAL A 378 4.21 13.85 -16.33
C VAL A 378 5.69 13.75 -16.68
N HIS A 379 6.53 14.62 -16.11
CA HIS A 379 7.98 14.60 -16.34
C HIS A 379 8.60 13.30 -15.80
N GLU A 380 8.33 12.91 -14.57
CA GLU A 380 8.87 11.70 -13.94
C GLU A 380 8.47 10.45 -14.73
N ASN A 381 7.19 10.34 -15.15
CA ASN A 381 6.69 9.16 -15.87
C ASN A 381 7.02 9.14 -17.37
N SER A 382 7.58 10.21 -17.94
CA SER A 382 7.99 10.28 -19.36
C SER A 382 9.51 10.29 -19.56
N ALA A 383 10.29 10.57 -18.53
CA ALA A 383 11.73 10.73 -18.62
C ALA A 383 12.52 9.42 -18.48
N TYR A 384 11.94 8.39 -17.87
CA TYR A 384 12.58 7.09 -17.67
C TYR A 384 11.55 5.96 -17.67
N SER A 385 12.02 4.72 -17.85
CA SER A 385 11.20 3.51 -17.70
C SER A 385 11.43 2.91 -16.31
N THR A 386 10.35 2.57 -15.65
CA THR A 386 10.36 1.88 -14.35
C THR A 386 9.73 0.51 -14.45
#